data_4444cf97d80036bc3aa7bd69508f38cb
#
_entry.id   4444cf97d80036bc3aa7bd69508f38cb
#
_cell.length_a   1.000
_cell.length_b   1.000
_cell.length_c   1.000
_cell.angle_alpha   90.00
_cell.angle_beta   90.00
_cell.angle_gamma   90.00
#
_symmetry.space_group_name_H-M   'P 1'
#
loop_
_entity.id
_entity.type
_entity.pdbx_description
1 polymer ?
#
loop_
_entity_poly.entity_id
_entity_poly.type
_entity_poly.pdbx_seq_one_letter_code
_entity_poly.pdbx_strand_id
1 'polypeptide(L)'
;VDSFGLGILIFEVFNGSFAGADQVGKTTNVPPSMHQSYRRLCTANPKIRVSAANFVDQGKKIGGFFETPLIRLTDDVESLGLKNDSERDEFLKWVFLVKVSGTVSNHSHSQLSQVSEDFPEEFFKMKVLPELLKSVEFGGGGPKVLTAVVKIGTKLTDDEYASRITPVLVRLFANPDRALRVSLLDNLPLMIDRLSQKLVTDKIFPQMVSEALS
;
A
#
# COMPACT_ATOMS: atom_id res chain seq x y z
N VAL A 1 27.70 -16.03 0.99
CA VAL A 1 27.94 -14.81 1.78
C VAL A 1 26.62 -14.16 2.12
N ASP A 2 25.75 -13.91 1.12
CA ASP A 2 24.54 -13.11 1.28
C ASP A 2 23.51 -13.71 2.24
N SER A 3 23.34 -15.04 2.24
CA SER A 3 22.41 -15.71 3.17
C SER A 3 22.82 -15.57 4.64
N PHE A 4 24.11 -15.59 4.94
CA PHE A 4 24.60 -15.37 6.31
C PHE A 4 24.42 -13.89 6.70
N GLY A 5 24.76 -12.97 5.81
CA GLY A 5 24.51 -11.54 6.01
C GLY A 5 23.03 -11.23 6.27
N LEU A 6 22.11 -11.89 5.52
CA LEU A 6 20.67 -11.79 5.78
C LEU A 6 20.32 -12.28 7.19
N GLY A 7 20.95 -13.39 7.66
CA GLY A 7 20.75 -13.87 9.03
C GLY A 7 21.20 -12.85 10.08
N ILE A 8 22.34 -12.18 9.88
CA ILE A 8 22.81 -11.12 10.77
C ILE A 8 21.84 -9.93 10.74
N LEU A 9 21.41 -9.50 9.57
CA LEU A 9 20.44 -8.40 9.42
C LEU A 9 19.14 -8.69 10.16
N ILE A 10 18.60 -9.92 10.05
CA ILE A 10 17.41 -10.34 10.81
C ILE A 10 17.65 -10.21 12.31
N PHE A 11 18.81 -10.66 12.80
CA PHE A 11 19.16 -10.51 14.22
C PHE A 11 19.13 -9.02 14.63
N GLU A 12 19.78 -8.15 13.85
CA GLU A 12 19.86 -6.72 14.13
C GLU A 12 18.50 -6.02 14.13
N VAL A 13 17.62 -6.39 13.22
CA VAL A 13 16.25 -5.83 13.17
C VAL A 13 15.49 -6.08 14.47
N PHE A 14 15.66 -7.25 15.08
CA PHE A 14 14.92 -7.63 16.28
C PHE A 14 15.66 -7.36 17.60
N ASN A 15 16.99 -7.23 17.57
CA ASN A 15 17.80 -7.15 18.77
C ASN A 15 18.74 -5.93 18.84
N GLY A 16 18.84 -5.15 17.77
CA GLY A 16 19.85 -4.09 17.64
C GLY A 16 21.20 -4.62 17.18
N SER A 17 22.23 -3.80 17.28
CA SER A 17 23.55 -4.05 16.68
C SER A 17 24.12 -5.42 17.02
N PHE A 18 24.62 -6.12 16.01
CA PHE A 18 25.33 -7.40 16.17
C PHE A 18 26.71 -7.19 16.76
N ALA A 19 26.97 -7.78 17.94
CA ALA A 19 28.19 -7.55 18.70
C ALA A 19 29.26 -8.66 18.53
N GLY A 20 28.86 -9.87 18.11
CA GLY A 20 29.85 -10.93 17.96
C GLY A 20 29.29 -12.31 17.61
N ALA A 21 30.21 -13.24 17.37
CA ALA A 21 29.89 -14.58 16.88
C ALA A 21 29.00 -15.41 17.82
N ASP A 22 28.99 -15.08 19.11
CA ASP A 22 28.13 -15.73 20.11
C ASP A 22 26.64 -15.43 19.90
N GLN A 23 26.32 -14.42 19.14
CA GLN A 23 24.94 -14.02 18.81
C GLN A 23 24.40 -14.72 17.55
N VAL A 24 25.26 -15.35 16.76
CA VAL A 24 24.85 -16.01 15.52
C VAL A 24 23.82 -17.11 15.79
N GLY A 25 22.66 -17.00 15.11
CA GLY A 25 21.59 -17.98 15.23
C GLY A 25 20.79 -17.94 16.54
N LYS A 26 21.07 -17.00 17.45
CA LYS A 26 20.22 -16.74 18.62
C LYS A 26 18.86 -16.21 18.15
N THR A 27 17.81 -16.79 18.69
CA THR A 27 16.42 -16.48 18.30
C THR A 27 15.73 -15.52 19.27
N THR A 28 16.47 -14.85 20.15
CA THR A 28 15.94 -13.85 21.06
C THR A 28 15.19 -12.80 20.25
N ASN A 29 13.99 -12.44 20.68
CA ASN A 29 13.09 -11.48 20.04
C ASN A 29 12.71 -11.78 18.56
N VAL A 30 13.31 -12.78 17.92
CA VAL A 30 12.91 -13.21 16.57
C VAL A 30 11.57 -13.97 16.64
N PRO A 31 10.59 -13.69 15.77
CA PRO A 31 9.31 -14.39 15.79
C PRO A 31 9.47 -15.92 15.73
N PRO A 32 8.75 -16.68 16.57
CA PRO A 32 8.87 -18.15 16.63
C PRO A 32 8.67 -18.84 15.28
N SER A 33 7.75 -18.34 14.45
CA SER A 33 7.48 -18.86 13.11
C SER A 33 8.69 -18.78 12.17
N MET A 34 9.62 -17.85 12.42
CA MET A 34 10.83 -17.64 11.63
C MET A 34 12.04 -18.45 12.13
N HIS A 35 12.03 -18.95 13.38
CA HIS A 35 13.20 -19.54 14.04
C HIS A 35 13.93 -20.61 13.20
N GLN A 36 13.18 -21.54 12.62
CA GLN A 36 13.78 -22.64 11.85
C GLN A 36 14.51 -22.13 10.61
N SER A 37 13.85 -21.27 9.83
CA SER A 37 14.41 -20.73 8.60
C SER A 37 15.56 -19.77 8.88
N TYR A 38 15.45 -18.95 9.92
CA TYR A 38 16.49 -18.05 10.40
C TYR A 38 17.78 -18.80 10.82
N ARG A 39 17.65 -19.85 11.65
CA ARG A 39 18.84 -20.67 12.05
C ARG A 39 19.52 -21.31 10.84
N ARG A 40 18.79 -21.69 9.83
CA ARG A 40 19.35 -22.26 8.59
C ARG A 40 20.10 -21.22 7.75
N LEU A 41 19.75 -19.94 7.83
CA LEU A 41 20.55 -18.84 7.24
C LEU A 41 21.89 -18.68 7.98
N CYS A 42 21.88 -18.83 9.30
CA CYS A 42 23.06 -18.66 10.18
C CYS A 42 23.95 -19.89 10.28
N THR A 43 23.64 -21.00 9.59
CA THR A 43 24.43 -22.22 9.62
C THR A 43 25.88 -21.98 9.20
N ALA A 44 26.84 -22.44 10.00
CA ALA A 44 28.27 -22.25 9.75
C ALA A 44 28.73 -22.88 8.42
N ASN A 45 28.22 -24.06 8.07
CA ASN A 45 28.54 -24.73 6.81
C ASN A 45 27.80 -24.10 5.62
N PRO A 46 28.50 -23.44 4.68
CA PRO A 46 27.86 -22.79 3.53
C PRO A 46 27.08 -23.73 2.60
N LYS A 47 27.48 -25.00 2.53
CA LYS A 47 26.87 -25.99 1.61
C LYS A 47 25.45 -26.39 2.00
N ILE A 48 25.10 -26.31 3.27
CA ILE A 48 23.77 -26.67 3.79
C ILE A 48 22.96 -25.43 4.20
N ARG A 49 23.56 -24.25 4.02
CA ARG A 49 22.91 -22.98 4.32
C ARG A 49 21.77 -22.73 3.35
N VAL A 50 20.63 -22.29 3.87
CA VAL A 50 19.49 -21.95 3.03
C VAL A 50 19.81 -20.67 2.23
N SER A 51 19.42 -20.62 0.96
CA SER A 51 19.57 -19.39 0.16
C SER A 51 18.54 -18.33 0.58
N ALA A 52 18.83 -17.05 0.31
CA ALA A 52 17.90 -15.95 0.57
C ALA A 52 16.57 -16.16 -0.20
N ALA A 53 16.62 -16.63 -1.46
CA ALA A 53 15.44 -16.95 -2.25
C ALA A 53 14.58 -18.03 -1.55
N ASN A 54 15.18 -19.16 -1.16
CA ASN A 54 14.46 -20.22 -0.46
C ASN A 54 13.91 -19.76 0.90
N PHE A 55 14.57 -18.85 1.57
CA PHE A 55 14.07 -18.25 2.81
C PHE A 55 12.79 -17.46 2.56
N VAL A 56 12.77 -16.61 1.51
CA VAL A 56 11.58 -15.85 1.11
C VAL A 56 10.46 -16.80 0.69
N ASP A 57 10.76 -17.80 -0.14
CA ASP A 57 9.76 -18.80 -0.58
C ASP A 57 9.13 -19.57 0.58
N GLN A 58 9.93 -19.93 1.60
CA GLN A 58 9.41 -20.56 2.81
C GLN A 58 8.53 -19.62 3.62
N GLY A 59 8.90 -18.35 3.69
CA GLY A 59 8.14 -17.32 4.38
C GLY A 59 6.79 -17.01 3.74
N LYS A 60 6.71 -17.07 2.41
CA LYS A 60 5.49 -16.80 1.62
C LYS A 60 4.52 -17.98 1.49
N LYS A 61 4.90 -19.18 1.93
CA LYS A 61 3.98 -20.33 1.94
C LYS A 61 2.82 -20.12 2.89
N ILE A 62 1.71 -20.82 2.64
CA ILE A 62 0.54 -20.83 3.54
C ILE A 62 0.99 -21.21 4.95
N GLY A 63 0.68 -20.37 5.93
CA GLY A 63 1.16 -20.50 7.32
C GLY A 63 2.63 -20.08 7.53
N GLY A 64 3.28 -19.50 6.50
CA GLY A 64 4.65 -19.01 6.60
C GLY A 64 4.76 -17.68 7.36
N PHE A 65 5.97 -17.33 7.75
CA PHE A 65 6.23 -16.13 8.57
C PHE A 65 6.07 -14.79 7.82
N PHE A 66 5.97 -14.81 6.50
CA PHE A 66 5.60 -13.64 5.69
C PHE A 66 4.12 -13.63 5.28
N GLU A 67 3.34 -14.62 5.68
CA GLU A 67 1.90 -14.62 5.47
C GLU A 67 1.22 -13.68 6.48
N THR A 68 1.55 -12.40 6.43
CA THR A 68 0.95 -11.36 7.26
C THR A 68 0.00 -10.51 6.40
N PRO A 69 -1.05 -9.95 7.01
CA PRO A 69 -1.96 -9.06 6.29
C PRO A 69 -1.26 -7.86 5.65
N LEU A 70 -0.20 -7.35 6.27
CA LEU A 70 0.60 -6.23 5.73
C LEU A 70 1.32 -6.63 4.43
N ILE A 71 1.92 -7.81 4.39
CA ILE A 71 2.62 -8.30 3.20
C ILE A 71 1.63 -8.61 2.08
N ARG A 72 0.49 -9.24 2.41
CA ARG A 72 -0.60 -9.46 1.43
C ARG A 72 -1.08 -8.13 0.85
N LEU A 73 -1.30 -7.12 1.69
CA LEU A 73 -1.68 -5.80 1.22
C LEU A 73 -0.63 -5.19 0.29
N THR A 74 0.66 -5.35 0.61
CA THR A 74 1.74 -4.84 -0.24
C THR A 74 1.71 -5.52 -1.62
N ASP A 75 1.61 -6.85 -1.66
CA ASP A 75 1.51 -7.63 -2.90
C ASP A 75 0.24 -7.25 -3.70
N ASP A 76 -0.89 -7.03 -3.02
CA ASP A 76 -2.15 -6.61 -3.63
C ASP A 76 -2.08 -5.20 -4.23
N VAL A 77 -1.42 -4.28 -3.53
CA VAL A 77 -1.19 -2.90 -4.00
C VAL A 77 -0.27 -2.91 -5.22
N GLU A 78 0.84 -3.64 -5.18
CA GLU A 78 1.80 -3.73 -6.28
C GLU A 78 1.18 -4.38 -7.54
N SER A 79 0.26 -5.34 -7.35
CA SER A 79 -0.47 -6.00 -8.43
C SER A 79 -1.77 -5.30 -8.85
N LEU A 80 -2.09 -4.13 -8.30
CA LEU A 80 -3.38 -3.45 -8.51
C LEU A 80 -3.70 -3.21 -9.99
N GLY A 81 -2.70 -2.89 -10.80
CA GLY A 81 -2.85 -2.68 -12.25
C GLY A 81 -3.16 -3.95 -13.04
N LEU A 82 -2.89 -5.14 -12.46
CA LEU A 82 -3.15 -6.45 -13.09
C LEU A 82 -4.49 -7.05 -12.65
N LYS A 83 -5.11 -6.52 -11.62
CA LYS A 83 -6.37 -7.00 -11.07
C LYS A 83 -7.53 -6.67 -12.02
N ASN A 84 -8.50 -7.59 -12.13
CA ASN A 84 -9.77 -7.32 -12.78
C ASN A 84 -10.64 -6.38 -11.91
N ASP A 85 -11.76 -5.89 -12.47
CA ASP A 85 -12.60 -4.90 -11.79
C ASP A 85 -13.20 -5.43 -10.47
N SER A 86 -13.57 -6.71 -10.41
CA SER A 86 -14.12 -7.32 -9.19
C SER A 86 -13.06 -7.43 -8.09
N GLU A 87 -11.88 -7.91 -8.41
CA GLU A 87 -10.75 -8.01 -7.48
C GLU A 87 -10.30 -6.63 -6.98
N ARG A 88 -10.34 -5.65 -7.87
CA ARG A 88 -10.03 -4.25 -7.55
C ARG A 88 -11.06 -3.65 -6.61
N ASP A 89 -12.34 -3.93 -6.84
CA ASP A 89 -13.45 -3.51 -5.97
C ASP A 89 -13.34 -4.13 -4.57
N GLU A 90 -13.01 -5.40 -4.47
CA GLU A 90 -12.79 -6.08 -3.18
C GLU A 90 -11.61 -5.47 -2.43
N PHE A 91 -10.49 -5.24 -3.13
CA PHE A 91 -9.33 -4.56 -2.57
C PHE A 91 -9.68 -3.16 -2.05
N LEU A 92 -10.39 -2.35 -2.85
CA LEU A 92 -10.80 -1.00 -2.45
C LEU A 92 -11.77 -1.02 -1.26
N LYS A 93 -12.76 -1.92 -1.24
CA LYS A 93 -13.64 -2.10 -0.09
C LYS A 93 -12.84 -2.40 1.18
N TRP A 94 -11.86 -3.28 1.04
CA TRP A 94 -11.00 -3.62 2.17
C TRP A 94 -10.15 -2.41 2.63
N VAL A 95 -9.51 -1.67 1.73
CA VAL A 95 -8.77 -0.43 2.05
C VAL A 95 -9.68 0.58 2.77
N PHE A 96 -10.94 0.72 2.33
CA PHE A 96 -11.91 1.60 2.98
C PHE A 96 -12.31 1.12 4.38
N LEU A 97 -12.55 -0.16 4.56
CA LEU A 97 -12.91 -0.73 5.86
C LEU A 97 -11.79 -0.52 6.87
N VAL A 98 -10.55 -0.74 6.48
CA VAL A 98 -9.38 -0.60 7.34
C VAL A 98 -9.10 0.86 7.74
N LYS A 99 -9.26 1.81 6.82
CA LYS A 99 -8.79 3.20 7.05
C LYS A 99 -9.91 4.21 7.36
N VAL A 100 -11.11 4.00 6.84
CA VAL A 100 -12.16 5.05 6.88
C VAL A 100 -13.18 4.83 7.99
N SER A 101 -13.49 3.61 8.36
CA SER A 101 -14.59 3.32 9.27
C SER A 101 -14.18 3.19 10.75
N GLY A 102 -12.92 2.84 11.06
CA GLY A 102 -12.51 2.59 12.47
C GLY A 102 -13.39 1.57 13.20
N THR A 103 -14.35 0.96 12.51
CA THR A 103 -15.32 0.00 13.04
C THR A 103 -15.47 -1.16 12.09
N VAL A 104 -14.98 -2.30 12.48
CA VAL A 104 -15.20 -3.57 11.77
C VAL A 104 -16.56 -4.11 12.20
N SER A 105 -17.58 -4.01 11.35
CA SER A 105 -18.80 -4.77 11.52
C SER A 105 -18.53 -6.24 11.19
N ASN A 106 -18.82 -7.12 12.12
CA ASN A 106 -18.76 -8.56 12.01
C ASN A 106 -19.73 -9.08 10.92
N HIS A 107 -19.27 -9.19 9.66
CA HIS A 107 -19.93 -10.05 8.68
C HIS A 107 -18.90 -10.66 7.73
N SER A 108 -18.71 -11.96 7.91
CA SER A 108 -18.22 -12.96 6.95
C SER A 108 -16.87 -12.68 6.27
N HIS A 109 -15.81 -12.92 6.97
CA HIS A 109 -14.58 -13.62 6.58
C HIS A 109 -13.65 -13.57 7.80
N SER A 110 -13.64 -14.63 8.56
CA SER A 110 -13.14 -14.73 9.93
C SER A 110 -11.62 -14.60 10.14
N GLN A 111 -10.87 -14.15 9.15
CA GLN A 111 -9.42 -13.93 9.27
C GLN A 111 -8.95 -12.49 9.01
N LEU A 112 -9.80 -11.62 8.44
CA LEU A 112 -9.46 -10.22 8.14
C LEU A 112 -9.86 -9.22 9.24
N SER A 113 -10.68 -9.65 10.20
CA SER A 113 -11.23 -8.75 11.23
C SER A 113 -10.25 -8.36 12.34
N GLN A 114 -9.05 -8.96 12.42
CA GLN A 114 -8.04 -8.61 13.42
C GLN A 114 -7.00 -7.60 12.95
N VAL A 115 -7.10 -7.12 11.71
CA VAL A 115 -6.02 -6.37 11.06
C VAL A 115 -6.25 -4.85 11.04
N SER A 116 -7.41 -4.37 11.46
CA SER A 116 -7.81 -2.98 11.29
C SER A 116 -7.05 -1.95 12.17
N GLU A 117 -6.35 -2.39 13.22
CA GLU A 117 -5.70 -1.48 14.17
C GLU A 117 -4.20 -1.27 13.94
N ASP A 118 -3.52 -2.14 13.17
CA ASP A 118 -2.05 -2.19 13.16
C ASP A 118 -1.36 -1.64 11.91
N PHE A 119 -2.10 -1.08 10.94
CA PHE A 119 -1.45 -0.52 9.75
C PHE A 119 -0.96 0.92 10.01
N PRO A 120 0.36 1.16 9.97
CA PRO A 120 0.89 2.50 10.13
C PRO A 120 0.31 3.46 9.09
N GLU A 121 -0.07 4.66 9.51
CA GLU A 121 -0.60 5.69 8.59
C GLU A 121 0.38 5.98 7.45
N GLU A 122 1.67 5.98 7.75
CA GLU A 122 2.76 6.16 6.79
C GLU A 122 2.77 5.09 5.70
N PHE A 123 2.36 3.85 6.02
CA PHE A 123 2.25 2.80 5.00
C PHE A 123 1.24 3.17 3.91
N PHE A 124 0.08 3.70 4.30
CA PHE A 124 -0.93 4.16 3.33
C PHE A 124 -0.43 5.34 2.51
N LYS A 125 0.26 6.29 3.13
CA LYS A 125 0.81 7.45 2.45
C LYS A 125 1.95 7.08 1.49
N MET A 126 2.82 6.15 1.87
CA MET A 126 4.05 5.85 1.15
C MET A 126 3.92 4.70 0.15
N LYS A 127 3.00 3.76 0.38
CA LYS A 127 2.83 2.56 -0.46
C LYS A 127 1.49 2.53 -1.18
N VAL A 128 0.38 2.70 -0.46
CA VAL A 128 -0.96 2.54 -1.05
C VAL A 128 -1.30 3.72 -1.96
N LEU A 129 -1.17 4.94 -1.47
CA LEU A 129 -1.55 6.14 -2.22
C LEU A 129 -0.81 6.31 -3.56
N PRO A 130 0.52 6.12 -3.67
CA PRO A 130 1.20 6.24 -4.95
C PRO A 130 0.71 5.24 -6.00
N GLU A 131 0.41 4.01 -5.62
CA GLU A 131 -0.09 3.00 -6.56
C GLU A 131 -1.54 3.26 -6.97
N LEU A 132 -2.39 3.75 -6.05
CA LEU A 132 -3.74 4.21 -6.39
C LEU A 132 -3.68 5.40 -7.36
N LEU A 133 -2.79 6.37 -7.15
CA LEU A 133 -2.59 7.52 -8.04
C LEU A 133 -2.16 7.06 -9.44
N LYS A 134 -1.19 6.15 -9.55
CA LYS A 134 -0.80 5.55 -10.84
C LYS A 134 -1.97 4.84 -11.51
N SER A 135 -2.72 4.05 -10.76
CA SER A 135 -3.86 3.29 -11.29
C SER A 135 -4.94 4.22 -11.86
N VAL A 136 -5.22 5.34 -11.21
CA VAL A 136 -6.18 6.34 -11.73
C VAL A 136 -5.61 7.06 -12.95
N GLU A 137 -4.35 7.44 -12.93
CA GLU A 137 -3.72 8.22 -13.99
C GLU A 137 -3.57 7.44 -15.30
N PHE A 138 -3.24 6.16 -15.22
CA PHE A 138 -3.01 5.30 -16.39
C PHE A 138 -4.24 4.46 -16.80
N GLY A 139 -5.42 4.78 -16.28
CA GLY A 139 -6.69 4.25 -16.76
C GLY A 139 -7.08 2.87 -16.20
N GLY A 140 -6.26 2.28 -15.32
CA GLY A 140 -6.57 0.98 -14.72
C GLY A 140 -7.54 1.02 -13.54
N GLY A 141 -7.83 2.21 -12.98
CA GLY A 141 -8.51 2.32 -11.70
C GLY A 141 -9.99 2.69 -11.74
N GLY A 142 -10.40 3.39 -12.78
CA GLY A 142 -11.77 3.87 -12.90
C GLY A 142 -12.25 4.80 -11.76
N PRO A 143 -13.55 5.13 -11.73
CA PRO A 143 -14.13 6.08 -10.77
C PRO A 143 -13.97 5.71 -9.31
N LYS A 144 -13.98 4.42 -8.97
CA LYS A 144 -13.89 3.95 -7.59
C LYS A 144 -12.50 4.18 -6.98
N VAL A 145 -11.44 3.98 -7.78
CA VAL A 145 -10.07 4.26 -7.31
C VAL A 145 -9.87 5.75 -7.07
N LEU A 146 -10.43 6.61 -7.93
CA LEU A 146 -10.43 8.05 -7.72
C LEU A 146 -11.08 8.42 -6.37
N THR A 147 -12.26 7.86 -6.08
CA THR A 147 -12.93 8.09 -4.80
C THR A 147 -12.06 7.64 -3.62
N ALA A 148 -11.33 6.54 -3.76
CA ALA A 148 -10.39 6.07 -2.74
C ALA A 148 -9.24 7.07 -2.54
N VAL A 149 -8.62 7.54 -3.62
CA VAL A 149 -7.55 8.55 -3.59
C VAL A 149 -8.00 9.81 -2.87
N VAL A 150 -9.17 10.36 -3.25
CA VAL A 150 -9.69 11.59 -2.64
C VAL A 150 -9.96 11.40 -1.15
N LYS A 151 -10.58 10.28 -0.74
CA LYS A 151 -10.85 9.98 0.67
C LYS A 151 -9.56 9.77 1.49
N ILE A 152 -8.55 9.09 0.96
CA ILE A 152 -7.24 8.99 1.62
C ILE A 152 -6.60 10.38 1.71
N GLY A 153 -6.76 11.18 0.66
CA GLY A 153 -6.27 12.55 0.58
C GLY A 153 -6.78 13.46 1.70
N THR A 154 -8.01 13.23 2.23
CA THR A 154 -8.53 14.03 3.36
C THR A 154 -7.70 13.89 4.64
N LYS A 155 -6.86 12.84 4.74
CA LYS A 155 -5.98 12.57 5.89
C LYS A 155 -4.56 13.13 5.73
N LEU A 156 -4.23 13.65 4.55
CA LEU A 156 -2.94 14.25 4.28
C LEU A 156 -2.87 15.67 4.82
N THR A 157 -1.65 16.16 5.09
CA THR A 157 -1.42 17.59 5.30
C THR A 157 -1.64 18.36 4.00
N ASP A 158 -1.79 19.68 4.08
CA ASP A 158 -1.99 20.51 2.87
C ASP A 158 -0.80 20.43 1.92
N ASP A 159 0.43 20.40 2.44
CA ASP A 159 1.65 20.26 1.65
C ASP A 159 1.75 18.90 0.97
N GLU A 160 1.42 17.81 1.69
CA GLU A 160 1.37 16.46 1.11
C GLU A 160 0.30 16.36 0.02
N TYR A 161 -0.87 16.93 0.25
CA TYR A 161 -1.95 16.95 -0.74
C TYR A 161 -1.56 17.74 -1.98
N ALA A 162 -1.03 18.94 -1.81
CA ALA A 162 -0.59 19.81 -2.89
C ALA A 162 0.53 19.20 -3.73
N SER A 163 1.46 18.48 -3.09
CA SER A 163 2.60 17.88 -3.80
C SER A 163 2.28 16.55 -4.47
N ARG A 164 1.38 15.73 -3.91
CA ARG A 164 1.13 14.36 -4.37
C ARG A 164 -0.17 14.20 -5.17
N ILE A 165 -1.29 14.77 -4.68
CA ILE A 165 -2.63 14.57 -5.25
C ILE A 165 -2.96 15.65 -6.27
N THR A 166 -2.74 16.92 -5.94
CA THR A 166 -3.13 18.04 -6.80
C THR A 166 -2.61 17.93 -8.25
N PRO A 167 -1.34 17.58 -8.53
CA PRO A 167 -0.86 17.43 -9.90
C PRO A 167 -1.59 16.35 -10.69
N VAL A 168 -1.96 15.25 -10.02
CA VAL A 168 -2.72 14.16 -10.65
C VAL A 168 -4.15 14.61 -10.94
N LEU A 169 -4.82 15.26 -10.00
CA LEU A 169 -6.18 15.80 -10.22
C LEU A 169 -6.24 16.74 -11.42
N VAL A 170 -5.26 17.66 -11.56
CA VAL A 170 -5.20 18.57 -12.71
C VAL A 170 -5.13 17.81 -14.04
N ARG A 171 -4.33 16.73 -14.10
CA ARG A 171 -4.26 15.90 -15.31
C ARG A 171 -5.55 15.13 -15.56
N LEU A 172 -6.20 14.65 -14.49
CA LEU A 172 -7.45 13.91 -14.61
C LEU A 172 -8.62 14.79 -15.07
N PHE A 173 -8.67 16.05 -14.67
CA PHE A 173 -9.67 17.00 -15.19
C PHE A 173 -9.51 17.27 -16.69
N ALA A 174 -8.30 17.11 -17.23
CA ALA A 174 -8.03 17.22 -18.67
C ALA A 174 -8.24 15.88 -19.42
N ASN A 175 -8.62 14.80 -18.74
CA ASN A 175 -8.84 13.50 -19.35
C ASN A 175 -10.19 13.44 -20.07
N PRO A 176 -10.26 12.92 -21.34
CA PRO A 176 -11.51 12.85 -22.10
C PRO A 176 -12.51 11.80 -21.58
N ASP A 177 -12.13 10.93 -20.66
CA ASP A 177 -13.01 9.91 -20.10
C ASP A 177 -14.18 10.52 -19.32
N ARG A 178 -15.41 10.34 -19.85
CA ARG A 178 -16.63 10.87 -19.27
C ARG A 178 -16.91 10.30 -17.87
N ALA A 179 -16.71 8.99 -17.67
CA ALA A 179 -16.97 8.34 -16.38
C ALA A 179 -16.04 8.86 -15.28
N LEU A 180 -14.79 9.07 -15.65
CA LEU A 180 -13.78 9.66 -14.74
C LEU A 180 -14.14 11.09 -14.36
N ARG A 181 -14.60 11.90 -15.34
CA ARG A 181 -15.03 13.29 -15.08
C ARG A 181 -16.28 13.39 -14.20
N VAL A 182 -17.27 12.55 -14.45
CA VAL A 182 -18.44 12.49 -13.55
C VAL A 182 -17.97 12.16 -12.12
N SER A 183 -17.09 11.19 -11.97
CA SER A 183 -16.55 10.85 -10.66
C SER A 183 -15.72 11.97 -10.01
N LEU A 184 -14.99 12.77 -10.81
CA LEU A 184 -14.28 13.98 -10.31
C LEU A 184 -15.28 15.00 -9.76
N LEU A 185 -16.40 15.23 -10.47
CA LEU A 185 -17.45 16.15 -10.05
C LEU A 185 -18.17 15.63 -8.79
N ASP A 186 -18.47 14.35 -8.72
CA ASP A 186 -19.12 13.73 -7.56
C ASP A 186 -18.24 13.84 -6.30
N ASN A 187 -16.91 13.79 -6.45
CA ASN A 187 -15.96 13.93 -5.37
C ASN A 187 -15.49 15.39 -5.13
N LEU A 188 -15.95 16.35 -5.94
CA LEU A 188 -15.56 17.76 -5.83
C LEU A 188 -15.71 18.34 -4.41
N PRO A 189 -16.82 18.07 -3.67
CA PRO A 189 -16.97 18.59 -2.31
C PRO A 189 -15.87 18.15 -1.33
N LEU A 190 -15.22 16.98 -1.58
CA LEU A 190 -14.15 16.47 -0.73
C LEU A 190 -12.77 17.06 -1.06
N MET A 191 -12.63 17.70 -2.22
CA MET A 191 -11.33 18.19 -2.70
C MET A 191 -11.26 19.68 -2.90
N ILE A 192 -12.40 20.39 -3.05
CA ILE A 192 -12.42 21.81 -3.44
C ILE A 192 -11.68 22.70 -2.43
N ASP A 193 -11.85 22.43 -1.13
CA ASP A 193 -11.23 23.22 -0.06
C ASP A 193 -9.70 23.00 0.02
N ARG A 194 -9.19 21.95 -0.63
CA ARG A 194 -7.77 21.61 -0.70
C ARG A 194 -7.08 22.15 -1.97
N LEU A 195 -7.86 22.71 -2.90
CA LEU A 195 -7.37 23.26 -4.15
C LEU A 195 -7.31 24.79 -4.04
N SER A 196 -6.20 25.40 -4.44
CA SER A 196 -6.14 26.87 -4.46
C SER A 196 -7.12 27.44 -5.47
N GLN A 197 -7.76 28.57 -5.13
CA GLN A 197 -8.68 29.25 -6.02
C GLN A 197 -8.07 29.54 -7.40
N LYS A 198 -6.80 29.94 -7.43
CA LYS A 198 -6.07 30.17 -8.69
C LYS A 198 -5.98 28.90 -9.53
N LEU A 199 -5.67 27.75 -8.91
CA LEU A 199 -5.59 26.47 -9.63
C LEU A 199 -6.95 26.08 -10.22
N VAL A 200 -8.01 26.23 -9.43
CA VAL A 200 -9.38 25.95 -9.89
C VAL A 200 -9.74 26.83 -11.08
N THR A 201 -9.50 28.13 -10.99
CA THR A 201 -9.85 29.10 -12.04
C THR A 201 -9.00 28.92 -13.31
N ASP A 202 -7.68 28.69 -13.16
CA ASP A 202 -6.76 28.72 -14.31
C ASP A 202 -6.62 27.36 -14.99
N LYS A 203 -6.83 26.26 -14.27
CA LYS A 203 -6.52 24.91 -14.78
C LYS A 203 -7.72 23.98 -14.82
N ILE A 204 -8.61 24.01 -13.81
CA ILE A 204 -9.72 23.05 -13.70
C ILE A 204 -10.95 23.58 -14.42
N PHE A 205 -11.39 24.79 -14.09
CA PHE A 205 -12.62 25.37 -14.65
C PHE A 205 -12.63 25.45 -16.18
N PRO A 206 -11.56 25.86 -16.90
CA PRO A 206 -11.55 25.88 -18.35
C PRO A 206 -11.78 24.49 -18.97
N GLN A 207 -11.25 23.43 -18.37
CA GLN A 207 -11.44 22.06 -18.85
C GLN A 207 -12.88 21.59 -18.66
N MET A 208 -13.55 22.02 -17.60
CA MET A 208 -14.96 21.68 -17.34
C MET A 208 -15.92 22.40 -18.31
N VAL A 209 -15.61 23.64 -18.68
CA VAL A 209 -16.49 24.48 -19.53
C VAL A 209 -16.30 24.18 -21.02
N SER A 210 -15.07 23.92 -21.48
CA SER A 210 -14.78 23.69 -22.90
C SER A 210 -15.59 22.53 -23.50
N GLU A 211 -16.01 21.58 -22.69
CA GLU A 211 -16.76 20.40 -23.12
C GLU A 211 -18.25 20.45 -22.84
N ALA A 212 -18.72 21.37 -22.01
CA ALA A 212 -20.15 21.64 -21.88
C ALA A 212 -20.71 22.33 -23.12
N LEU A 213 -19.83 22.83 -23.99
CA LEU A 213 -20.14 23.55 -25.22
C LEU A 213 -19.86 22.75 -26.50
N SER A 214 -19.32 21.53 -26.39
CA SER A 214 -19.09 20.59 -27.52
C SER A 214 -20.09 19.43 -27.49
#